data_f7841c0d3fc6041515435c5549129298
#
_entry.id   f7841c0d3fc6041515435c5549129298
#
_cell.length_a   1.000
_cell.length_b   1.000
_cell.length_c   1.000
_cell.angle_alpha   90.00
_cell.angle_beta   90.00
_cell.angle_gamma   90.00
#
_symmetry.space_group_name_H-M   'P 1'
#
loop_
_entity.id
_entity.type
_entity.pdbx_description
1 polymer ?
#
loop_
_entity_poly.entity_id
_entity_poly.type
_entity_poly.pdbx_seq_one_letter_code
_entity_poly.pdbx_strand_id
1 'polypeptide(L)'
;MPFALNVLRHRFLLGPNCWTYRSAMEVWLDLGELEQHPSNTLPGFTDRLLALIPGLQAHHCGVGEEGGFVERLRDGTWMGHVLEHCVIELLNLAGMPTGFGQTRSTSQSG
;
A
#
# COMPACT_ATOMS: atom_id res chain seq x y z
N MET A 1 3.76 -18.53 -11.24
CA MET A 1 4.10 -17.47 -10.35
C MET A 1 3.91 -17.90 -8.94
N PRO A 2 4.94 -17.87 -8.20
CA PRO A 2 4.84 -18.33 -6.83
C PRO A 2 4.14 -17.35 -5.90
N PHE A 3 4.01 -16.10 -6.30
CA PHE A 3 3.37 -15.12 -5.43
C PHE A 3 1.97 -14.81 -5.93
N ALA A 4 1.00 -15.01 -5.06
CA ALA A 4 -0.38 -14.74 -5.40
C ALA A 4 -0.99 -13.85 -4.33
N LEU A 5 -1.65 -12.81 -4.77
CA LEU A 5 -2.31 -11.86 -3.90
C LEU A 5 -3.81 -12.05 -4.06
N ASN A 6 -4.51 -12.26 -2.97
CA ASN A 6 -5.95 -12.46 -3.03
C ASN A 6 -6.67 -11.40 -2.22
N VAL A 7 -7.74 -10.85 -2.80
CA VAL A 7 -8.61 -9.95 -2.07
C VAL A 7 -9.66 -10.80 -1.37
N LEU A 8 -9.61 -10.84 -0.05
CA LEU A 8 -10.51 -11.67 0.73
C LEU A 8 -11.87 -11.02 0.89
N ARG A 9 -11.90 -9.73 1.08
CA ARG A 9 -13.17 -9.01 1.14
C ARG A 9 -12.89 -7.53 1.12
N HIS A 10 -13.91 -6.75 0.81
CA HIS A 10 -13.81 -5.30 0.84
C HIS A 10 -15.17 -4.73 1.23
N ARG A 11 -15.17 -3.52 1.75
CA ARG A 11 -16.41 -2.82 2.03
C ARG A 11 -16.16 -1.33 2.07
N PHE A 12 -17.21 -0.58 1.80
CA PHE A 12 -17.16 0.87 1.91
C PHE A 12 -17.78 1.28 3.23
N LEU A 13 -17.15 2.26 3.88
CA LEU A 13 -17.65 2.86 5.10
C LEU A 13 -18.07 4.26 4.71
N LEU A 14 -19.39 4.51 4.67
CA LEU A 14 -19.91 5.79 4.21
C LEU A 14 -20.01 6.75 5.37
N GLY A 15 -19.55 7.99 5.15
CA GLY A 15 -19.61 9.00 6.18
C GLY A 15 -18.64 8.73 7.32
N PRO A 16 -18.85 9.37 8.48
CA PRO A 16 -17.95 9.17 9.61
C PRO A 16 -17.91 7.73 10.06
N ASN A 17 -16.74 7.25 10.40
CA ASN A 17 -16.54 5.86 10.80
C ASN A 17 -15.41 5.81 11.82
N CYS A 18 -14.98 4.61 12.18
CA CYS A 18 -13.96 4.47 13.21
C CYS A 18 -12.58 4.94 12.78
N TRP A 19 -12.39 5.21 11.48
CA TRP A 19 -11.07 5.61 10.98
C TRP A 19 -10.99 7.10 10.67
N THR A 20 -12.08 7.69 10.19
CA THR A 20 -12.04 9.04 9.67
C THR A 20 -13.45 9.60 9.60
N TYR A 21 -13.56 10.92 9.45
CA TYR A 21 -14.85 11.56 9.27
C TYR A 21 -15.34 11.46 7.82
N ARG A 22 -14.51 11.00 6.93
CA ARG A 22 -14.86 10.84 5.52
C ARG A 22 -15.15 9.39 5.22
N SER A 23 -15.76 9.15 4.07
CA SER A 23 -15.96 7.78 3.63
C SER A 23 -14.61 7.11 3.44
N ALA A 24 -14.57 5.81 3.64
CA ALA A 24 -13.34 5.04 3.52
C ALA A 24 -13.64 3.69 2.89
N MET A 25 -12.62 3.03 2.40
CA MET A 25 -12.75 1.68 1.90
C MET A 25 -11.79 0.78 2.66
N GLU A 26 -12.31 -0.33 3.15
CA GLU A 26 -11.49 -1.35 3.79
C GLU A 26 -11.30 -2.49 2.80
N VAL A 27 -10.09 -2.96 2.68
CA VAL A 27 -9.78 -4.11 1.83
C VAL A 27 -8.98 -5.10 2.65
N TRP A 28 -9.40 -6.35 2.63
CA TRP A 28 -8.73 -7.43 3.35
C TRP A 28 -7.98 -8.27 2.34
N LEU A 29 -6.69 -8.40 2.52
CA LEU A 29 -5.83 -9.06 1.55
C LEU A 29 -5.10 -10.23 2.17
N ASP A 30 -4.97 -11.29 1.39
CA ASP A 30 -4.09 -12.39 1.73
C ASP A 30 -2.86 -12.23 0.84
N LEU A 31 -1.73 -11.93 1.45
CA LEU A 31 -0.50 -11.69 0.71
C LEU A 31 0.27 -12.97 0.39
N GLY A 32 -0.12 -14.07 1.00
CA GLY A 32 0.58 -15.32 0.76
C GLY A 32 2.05 -15.21 1.12
N GLU A 33 2.90 -15.71 0.27
CA GLU A 33 4.34 -15.68 0.54
C GLU A 33 4.92 -14.28 0.53
N LEU A 34 4.23 -13.34 -0.09
CA LEU A 34 4.74 -11.96 -0.12
C LEU A 34 4.86 -11.36 1.27
N GLU A 35 4.14 -11.90 2.25
CA GLU A 35 4.28 -11.42 3.62
C GLU A 35 5.68 -11.57 4.15
N GLN A 36 6.45 -12.47 3.61
CA GLN A 36 7.76 -12.79 4.12
C GLN A 36 8.89 -12.15 3.31
N HIS A 37 8.55 -11.34 2.33
CA HIS A 37 9.55 -10.75 1.46
C HIS A 37 9.45 -9.22 1.44
N PRO A 38 10.29 -8.54 2.22
CA PRO A 38 10.34 -7.08 2.14
C PRO A 38 10.71 -6.62 0.73
N SER A 39 10.34 -5.41 0.40
CA SER A 39 10.51 -4.89 -0.95
C SER A 39 11.94 -4.96 -1.45
N ASN A 40 12.92 -4.82 -0.58
CA ASN A 40 14.31 -4.80 -1.00
C ASN A 40 14.87 -6.21 -1.25
N THR A 41 14.11 -7.25 -0.96
CA THR A 41 14.57 -8.61 -1.20
C THR A 41 14.03 -9.16 -2.52
N LEU A 42 13.22 -8.39 -3.23
CA LEU A 42 12.66 -8.81 -4.51
C LEU A 42 13.45 -8.10 -5.61
N PRO A 43 14.27 -8.82 -6.38
CA PRO A 43 15.16 -8.17 -7.35
C PRO A 43 14.40 -7.34 -8.36
N GLY A 44 14.80 -6.08 -8.50
CA GLY A 44 14.20 -5.19 -9.49
C GLY A 44 12.80 -4.72 -9.16
N PHE A 45 12.29 -5.05 -7.98
CA PHE A 45 10.91 -4.74 -7.64
C PHE A 45 10.64 -3.24 -7.63
N THR A 46 11.48 -2.47 -6.93
CA THR A 46 11.25 -1.03 -6.81
C THR A 46 11.25 -0.36 -8.18
N ASP A 47 12.22 -0.69 -9.02
CA ASP A 47 12.31 -0.05 -10.32
C ASP A 47 11.10 -0.40 -11.19
N ARG A 48 10.64 -1.64 -11.14
CA ARG A 48 9.47 -2.04 -11.91
C ARG A 48 8.21 -1.36 -11.39
N LEU A 49 8.08 -1.26 -10.08
CA LEU A 49 6.91 -0.62 -9.49
C LEU A 49 6.84 0.84 -9.90
N LEU A 50 7.98 1.55 -9.84
CA LEU A 50 8.00 2.96 -10.21
C LEU A 50 7.78 3.16 -11.71
N ALA A 51 8.14 2.18 -12.52
CA ALA A 51 7.85 2.26 -13.94
C ALA A 51 6.34 2.14 -14.21
N LEU A 52 5.65 1.31 -13.41
CA LEU A 52 4.22 1.12 -13.56
C LEU A 52 3.41 2.25 -12.93
N ILE A 53 3.85 2.76 -11.80
CA ILE A 53 3.12 3.79 -11.07
C ILE A 53 4.11 4.90 -10.70
N PRO A 54 4.46 5.75 -11.68
CA PRO A 54 5.51 6.76 -11.46
C PRO A 54 5.18 7.77 -10.37
N GLY A 55 3.91 8.04 -10.13
CA GLY A 55 3.53 9.01 -9.11
C GLY A 55 3.95 8.65 -7.71
N LEU A 56 4.31 7.38 -7.49
CA LEU A 56 4.78 6.98 -6.17
C LEU A 56 6.07 7.71 -5.78
N GLN A 57 6.80 8.24 -6.76
CA GLN A 57 8.04 8.95 -6.47
C GLN A 57 7.82 10.22 -5.65
N ALA A 58 6.62 10.76 -5.69
CA ALA A 58 6.31 11.97 -4.94
C ALA A 58 5.71 11.67 -3.57
N HIS A 59 5.47 10.41 -3.25
CA HIS A 59 4.83 10.09 -1.99
C HIS A 59 5.76 10.33 -0.81
N HIS A 60 5.16 10.83 0.28
CA HIS A 60 5.85 10.98 1.54
C HIS A 60 5.66 9.73 2.36
N CYS A 61 6.59 9.44 3.22
CA CYS A 61 6.43 8.30 4.11
C CYS A 61 7.34 8.51 5.32
N GLY A 62 6.74 8.65 6.47
CA GLY A 62 7.49 8.75 7.69
C GLY A 62 8.13 10.08 7.92
N VAL A 63 9.07 10.47 7.07
CA VAL A 63 9.78 11.72 7.25
C VAL A 63 9.04 12.92 6.68
N GLY A 64 7.94 12.70 6.00
CA GLY A 64 7.13 13.81 5.51
C GLY A 64 7.72 14.55 4.34
N GLU A 65 8.68 13.97 3.64
CA GLU A 65 9.29 14.58 2.48
C GLU A 65 8.97 13.82 1.22
N GLU A 66 8.95 14.55 0.11
CA GLU A 66 8.78 13.93 -1.18
C GLU A 66 9.90 12.93 -1.40
N GLY A 67 9.57 11.76 -1.88
CA GLY A 67 10.56 10.72 -2.09
C GLY A 67 10.74 9.80 -0.91
N GLY A 68 10.11 10.08 0.22
CA GLY A 68 10.27 9.24 1.40
C GLY A 68 9.81 7.82 1.19
N PHE A 69 8.74 7.63 0.40
CA PHE A 69 8.25 6.29 0.14
C PHE A 69 9.26 5.48 -0.69
N VAL A 70 9.89 6.11 -1.67
CA VAL A 70 10.89 5.42 -2.48
C VAL A 70 12.06 4.99 -1.61
N GLU A 71 12.47 5.83 -0.67
CA GLU A 71 13.53 5.44 0.26
C GLU A 71 13.13 4.22 1.06
N ARG A 72 11.88 4.17 1.53
CA ARG A 72 11.41 3.01 2.26
C ARG A 72 11.40 1.76 1.39
N LEU A 73 11.04 1.90 0.12
CA LEU A 73 11.05 0.77 -0.79
C LEU A 73 12.46 0.21 -0.95
N ARG A 74 13.45 1.09 -1.07
CA ARG A 74 14.82 0.65 -1.29
C ARG A 74 15.49 0.12 -0.03
N ASP A 75 15.11 0.66 1.12
CA ASP A 75 15.62 0.16 2.40
C ASP A 75 14.94 -1.13 2.81
N GLY A 76 13.73 -1.36 2.33
CA GLY A 76 12.96 -2.55 2.65
C GLY A 76 11.73 -2.23 3.46
N THR A 77 10.57 -2.55 2.92
CA THR A 77 9.32 -2.42 3.65
C THR A 77 8.40 -3.55 3.23
N TRP A 78 7.36 -3.76 4.02
CA TRP A 78 6.49 -4.91 3.82
C TRP A 78 5.41 -4.62 2.78
N MET A 79 4.93 -5.68 2.16
CA MET A 79 4.03 -5.54 1.01
C MET A 79 2.72 -4.84 1.34
N GLY A 80 2.21 -5.00 2.57
CA GLY A 80 1.00 -4.27 2.96
C GLY A 80 1.18 -2.77 2.86
N HIS A 81 2.33 -2.26 3.31
CA HIS A 81 2.64 -0.84 3.22
C HIS A 81 2.79 -0.41 1.76
N VAL A 82 3.42 -1.25 0.95
CA VAL A 82 3.59 -0.95 -0.47
C VAL A 82 2.21 -0.81 -1.13
N LEU A 83 1.31 -1.77 -0.85
CA LEU A 83 -0.02 -1.74 -1.46
C LEU A 83 -0.83 -0.55 -0.99
N GLU A 84 -0.65 -0.13 0.26
CA GLU A 84 -1.32 1.05 0.76
C GLU A 84 -1.01 2.27 -0.11
N HIS A 85 0.26 2.50 -0.40
CA HIS A 85 0.65 3.64 -1.23
C HIS A 85 0.18 3.48 -2.67
N CYS A 86 0.19 2.26 -3.19
CA CYS A 86 -0.30 2.01 -4.54
C CYS A 86 -1.78 2.34 -4.66
N VAL A 87 -2.57 1.92 -3.68
CA VAL A 87 -4.00 2.19 -3.70
C VAL A 87 -4.27 3.69 -3.62
N ILE A 88 -3.55 4.38 -2.75
CA ILE A 88 -3.70 5.83 -2.63
C ILE A 88 -3.41 6.50 -3.95
N GLU A 89 -2.31 6.13 -4.60
CA GLU A 89 -1.94 6.76 -5.85
C GLU A 89 -2.96 6.48 -6.94
N LEU A 90 -3.41 5.23 -7.05
CA LEU A 90 -4.36 4.87 -8.08
C LEU A 90 -5.70 5.54 -7.88
N LEU A 91 -6.14 5.70 -6.63
CA LEU A 91 -7.39 6.40 -6.36
C LEU A 91 -7.28 7.87 -6.74
N ASN A 92 -6.15 8.50 -6.44
CA ASN A 92 -5.95 9.89 -6.83
C ASN A 92 -5.93 10.04 -8.34
N LEU A 93 -5.30 9.11 -9.04
CA LEU A 93 -5.27 9.15 -10.50
C LEU A 93 -6.67 8.95 -11.10
N ALA A 94 -7.51 8.22 -10.39
CA ALA A 94 -8.88 7.98 -10.84
C ALA A 94 -9.81 9.15 -10.50
N GLY A 95 -9.27 10.21 -9.90
CA GLY A 95 -10.09 11.37 -9.58
C GLY A 95 -10.74 11.32 -8.22
N MET A 96 -10.32 10.39 -7.36
CA MET A 96 -10.86 10.27 -6.01
C MET A 96 -9.79 10.72 -5.02
N PRO A 97 -9.80 11.98 -4.59
CA PRO A 97 -8.74 12.49 -3.71
C PRO A 97 -8.60 11.65 -2.44
N THR A 98 -7.43 11.13 -2.23
CA THR A 98 -7.17 10.23 -1.12
C THR A 98 -5.82 10.59 -0.53
N GLY A 99 -5.80 10.99 0.72
CA GLY A 99 -4.56 11.38 1.39
C GLY A 99 -4.24 10.53 2.59
N PHE A 100 -5.06 9.52 2.86
CA PHE A 100 -4.88 8.73 4.08
C PHE A 100 -5.03 7.25 3.78
N GLY A 101 -4.15 6.47 4.34
CA GLY A 101 -4.26 5.04 4.29
C GLY A 101 -3.63 4.47 5.54
N GLN A 102 -4.05 3.28 5.92
CA GLN A 102 -3.49 2.60 7.07
C GLN A 102 -3.51 1.10 6.81
N THR A 103 -2.40 0.47 7.12
CA THR A 103 -2.25 -0.96 6.94
C THR A 103 -2.13 -1.61 8.30
N ARG A 104 -2.82 -2.71 8.49
CA ARG A 104 -2.74 -3.48 9.71
C ARG A 104 -2.63 -4.95 9.40
N SER A 105 -1.84 -5.64 10.20
CA SER A 105 -1.82 -7.09 10.14
C SER A 105 -2.92 -7.60 11.05
N THR A 106 -3.74 -8.50 10.52
CA THR A 106 -4.78 -9.10 11.33
C THR A 106 -4.42 -10.50 11.69
N SER A 107 -3.29 -10.94 11.29
CA SER A 107 -2.93 -12.29 11.50
C SER A 107 -2.67 -12.51 12.93
N GLN A 108 -3.40 -13.37 13.45
CA GLN A 108 -3.07 -13.73 14.71
C GLN A 108 -2.22 -14.86 14.60
N SER A 109 -2.04 -15.26 13.55
CA SER A 109 -1.14 -16.25 13.37
C SER A 109 0.08 -15.72 13.49
N GLY A 110 -0.22 -14.78 13.90
CA GLY A 110 0.98 -14.27 13.92
C GLY A 110 0.82 -14.67 12.80
#